data_027ee8e1b59941564a68444988c87335
#
_entry.id   027ee8e1b59941564a68444988c87335
#
_cell.length_a   1.000
_cell.length_b   1.000
_cell.length_c   1.000
_cell.angle_alpha   90.00
_cell.angle_beta   90.00
_cell.angle_gamma   90.00
#
_symmetry.space_group_name_H-M   'P 1'
#
loop_
_entity.id
_entity.type
_entity.pdbx_description
1 polymer ?
#
loop_
_entity_poly.entity_id
_entity_poly.type
_entity_poly.pdbx_seq_one_letter_code
_entity_poly.pdbx_strand_id
1 'polypeptide(L)'
;MYDDQISPPAKYEAKQLFHEAYEAQLAQNYETAIDLYKQSIDTYPTAEAHTFLGWVYSFQERYDDAIAECLEAIRVDETLGNPYNDIGSYLLSKGDSYGCVRWFKRALLAPRYDSYAFPHFNLGRVYEMRHRYLEAARHYGLSLKQQPSFDQALTALRRVQGKLN
;
A
#
# COMPACT_ATOMS: atom_id res chain seq x y z
N MET A 1 -16.46 21.81 29.35
CA MET A 1 -17.23 22.06 28.13
C MET A 1 -16.68 21.07 27.11
N TYR A 2 -17.34 19.91 26.99
CA TYR A 2 -16.95 18.85 26.07
C TYR A 2 -17.43 19.28 24.70
N ASP A 3 -16.49 19.58 23.81
CA ASP A 3 -16.76 19.74 22.40
C ASP A 3 -17.03 18.31 21.85
N ASP A 4 -18.29 17.89 21.94
CA ASP A 4 -18.78 16.73 21.23
C ASP A 4 -18.72 17.09 19.73
N GLN A 5 -17.54 16.84 19.14
CA GLN A 5 -17.36 16.89 17.69
C GLN A 5 -18.23 15.78 17.08
N ILE A 6 -19.51 16.04 16.93
CA ILE A 6 -20.38 15.29 16.05
C ILE A 6 -19.68 15.30 14.70
N SER A 7 -19.18 14.14 14.28
CA SER A 7 -18.60 13.99 12.93
C SER A 7 -19.55 14.64 11.94
N PRO A 8 -19.10 15.57 11.06
CA PRO A 8 -19.99 16.20 10.10
C PRO A 8 -20.82 15.12 9.39
N PRO A 9 -22.12 15.35 9.13
CA PRO A 9 -22.96 14.38 8.42
C PRO A 9 -22.30 13.82 7.17
N ALA A 10 -21.58 14.66 6.42
CA ALA A 10 -20.79 14.29 5.26
C ALA A 10 -19.71 13.21 5.55
N LYS A 11 -19.04 13.28 6.71
CA LYS A 11 -18.02 12.28 7.07
C LYS A 11 -18.66 10.92 7.36
N TYR A 12 -19.84 10.89 7.94
CA TYR A 12 -20.57 9.64 8.16
C TYR A 12 -21.04 9.04 6.83
N GLU A 13 -21.61 9.85 5.95
CA GLU A 13 -22.04 9.43 4.61
C GLU A 13 -20.89 8.90 3.79
N ALA A 14 -19.76 9.61 3.74
CA ALA A 14 -18.54 9.15 3.05
C ALA A 14 -18.05 7.80 3.59
N LYS A 15 -18.15 7.58 4.91
CA LYS A 15 -17.78 6.30 5.52
C LYS A 15 -18.72 5.17 5.08
N GLN A 16 -20.02 5.41 4.93
CA GLN A 16 -20.95 4.41 4.41
C GLN A 16 -20.62 4.04 2.96
N LEU A 17 -20.43 5.05 2.10
CA LEU A 17 -20.01 4.85 0.71
C LEU A 17 -18.69 4.08 0.60
N PHE A 18 -17.72 4.37 1.47
CA PHE A 18 -16.47 3.63 1.55
C PHE A 18 -16.70 2.14 1.88
N HIS A 19 -17.57 1.84 2.85
CA HIS A 19 -17.87 0.45 3.20
C HIS A 19 -18.56 -0.30 2.06
N GLU A 20 -19.53 0.33 1.39
CA GLU A 20 -20.18 -0.26 0.22
C GLU A 20 -19.20 -0.49 -0.92
N ALA A 21 -18.26 0.45 -1.14
CA ALA A 21 -17.18 0.31 -2.11
C ALA A 21 -16.28 -0.89 -1.78
N TYR A 22 -15.93 -1.05 -0.50
CA TYR A 22 -15.11 -2.17 -0.05
C TYR A 22 -15.80 -3.53 -0.24
N GLU A 23 -17.09 -3.61 0.03
CA GLU A 23 -17.91 -4.80 -0.24
C GLU A 23 -17.95 -5.14 -1.74
N ALA A 24 -18.15 -4.13 -2.59
CA ALA A 24 -18.09 -4.30 -4.05
C ALA A 24 -16.71 -4.77 -4.52
N GLN A 25 -15.64 -4.23 -3.93
CA GLN A 25 -14.27 -4.65 -4.21
C GLN A 25 -14.03 -6.12 -3.83
N LEU A 26 -14.48 -6.55 -2.65
CA LEU A 26 -14.38 -7.95 -2.23
C LEU A 26 -15.16 -8.90 -3.14
N ALA A 27 -16.30 -8.43 -3.66
CA ALA A 27 -17.08 -9.16 -4.67
C ALA A 27 -16.47 -9.10 -6.08
N GLN A 28 -15.30 -8.47 -6.25
CA GLN A 28 -14.62 -8.22 -7.53
C GLN A 28 -15.45 -7.39 -8.54
N ASN A 29 -16.43 -6.66 -8.05
CA ASN A 29 -17.21 -5.71 -8.84
C ASN A 29 -16.48 -4.35 -8.87
N TYR A 30 -15.39 -4.31 -9.64
CA TYR A 30 -14.45 -3.20 -9.62
C TYR A 30 -15.04 -1.88 -10.13
N GLU A 31 -15.91 -1.90 -11.13
CA GLU A 31 -16.56 -0.68 -11.63
C GLU A 31 -17.43 -0.03 -10.55
N THR A 32 -18.26 -0.83 -9.89
CA THR A 32 -19.09 -0.34 -8.77
C THR A 32 -18.20 0.15 -7.61
N ALA A 33 -17.12 -0.54 -7.29
CA ALA A 33 -16.20 -0.13 -6.25
C ALA A 33 -15.55 1.23 -6.56
N ILE A 34 -15.10 1.44 -7.82
CA ILE A 34 -14.52 2.70 -8.28
C ILE A 34 -15.53 3.85 -8.11
N ASP A 35 -16.77 3.65 -8.57
CA ASP A 35 -17.79 4.69 -8.48
C ASP A 35 -18.12 5.05 -7.02
N LEU A 36 -18.25 4.06 -6.15
CA LEU A 36 -18.53 4.27 -4.73
C LEU A 36 -17.36 4.91 -3.98
N TYR A 37 -16.10 4.51 -4.25
CA TYR A 37 -14.94 5.20 -3.67
C TYR A 37 -14.85 6.65 -4.12
N LYS A 38 -15.13 6.96 -5.39
CA LYS A 38 -15.17 8.34 -5.88
C LYS A 38 -16.25 9.15 -5.18
N GLN A 39 -17.46 8.61 -5.04
CA GLN A 39 -18.53 9.27 -4.29
C GLN A 39 -18.14 9.52 -2.82
N SER A 40 -17.47 8.55 -2.17
CA SER A 40 -16.94 8.72 -0.82
C SER A 40 -15.93 9.88 -0.75
N ILE A 41 -14.99 9.95 -1.70
CA ILE A 41 -13.98 11.01 -1.80
C ILE A 41 -14.61 12.37 -2.06
N ASP A 42 -15.60 12.45 -2.97
CA ASP A 42 -16.30 13.69 -3.30
C ASP A 42 -17.12 14.21 -2.10
N THR A 43 -17.67 13.30 -1.30
CA THR A 43 -18.45 13.64 -0.10
C THR A 43 -17.55 14.11 1.05
N TYR A 44 -16.49 13.36 1.34
CA TYR A 44 -15.48 13.70 2.35
C TYR A 44 -14.17 12.96 2.04
N PRO A 45 -13.14 13.65 1.51
CA PRO A 45 -11.89 13.02 1.10
C PRO A 45 -11.12 12.48 2.31
N THR A 46 -10.70 11.21 2.21
CA THR A 46 -9.84 10.55 3.20
C THR A 46 -8.66 9.86 2.51
N ALA A 47 -7.52 9.77 3.19
CA ALA A 47 -6.35 9.07 2.66
C ALA A 47 -6.65 7.59 2.41
N GLU A 48 -7.46 6.98 3.26
CA GLU A 48 -7.90 5.60 3.12
C GLU A 48 -8.73 5.40 1.84
N ALA A 49 -9.69 6.28 1.54
CA ALA A 49 -10.54 6.14 0.35
C ALA A 49 -9.71 6.24 -0.94
N HIS A 50 -8.79 7.21 -1.02
CA HIS A 50 -7.85 7.31 -2.13
C HIS A 50 -6.95 6.07 -2.25
N THR A 51 -6.42 5.56 -1.13
CA THR A 51 -5.57 4.36 -1.13
C THR A 51 -6.32 3.14 -1.67
N PHE A 52 -7.55 2.93 -1.22
CA PHE A 52 -8.37 1.79 -1.66
C PHE A 52 -8.82 1.93 -3.12
N LEU A 53 -9.13 3.13 -3.59
CA LEU A 53 -9.37 3.38 -5.01
C LEU A 53 -8.13 3.04 -5.85
N GLY A 54 -6.94 3.41 -5.37
CA GLY A 54 -5.68 3.02 -5.99
C GLY A 54 -5.52 1.49 -6.08
N TRP A 55 -5.92 0.74 -5.04
CA TRP A 55 -5.90 -0.73 -5.08
C TRP A 55 -6.82 -1.28 -6.17
N VAL A 56 -8.04 -0.75 -6.30
CA VAL A 56 -8.96 -1.21 -7.35
C VAL A 56 -8.38 -0.96 -8.73
N TYR A 57 -7.78 0.22 -8.97
CA TYR A 57 -7.08 0.48 -10.23
C TYR A 57 -5.91 -0.50 -10.47
N SER A 58 -5.18 -0.87 -9.43
CA SER A 58 -4.05 -1.81 -9.57
C SER A 58 -4.49 -3.23 -9.95
N PHE A 59 -5.67 -3.69 -9.50
CA PHE A 59 -6.23 -4.97 -9.95
C PHE A 59 -6.59 -4.98 -11.45
N GLN A 60 -6.82 -3.80 -12.02
CA GLN A 60 -7.02 -3.60 -13.46
C GLN A 60 -5.72 -3.26 -14.21
N GLU A 61 -4.56 -3.40 -13.55
CA GLU A 61 -3.22 -3.02 -14.07
C GLU A 61 -3.09 -1.54 -14.47
N ARG A 62 -4.01 -0.69 -14.01
CA ARG A 62 -4.01 0.76 -14.21
C ARG A 62 -3.08 1.45 -13.22
N TYR A 63 -1.80 1.13 -13.29
CA TYR A 63 -0.81 1.57 -12.29
C TYR A 63 -0.61 3.07 -12.23
N ASP A 64 -0.76 3.80 -13.34
CA ASP A 64 -0.62 5.26 -13.33
C ASP A 64 -1.78 5.93 -12.57
N ASP A 65 -3.00 5.45 -12.77
CA ASP A 65 -4.17 5.90 -12.01
C ASP A 65 -4.02 5.52 -10.52
N ALA A 66 -3.56 4.31 -10.22
CA ALA A 66 -3.32 3.86 -8.86
C ALA A 66 -2.26 4.72 -8.14
N ILE A 67 -1.17 5.10 -8.82
CA ILE A 67 -0.14 6.00 -8.28
C ILE A 67 -0.73 7.40 -8.04
N ALA A 68 -1.54 7.91 -8.95
CA ALA A 68 -2.18 9.22 -8.80
C ALA A 68 -3.05 9.26 -7.54
N GLU A 69 -3.88 8.24 -7.31
CA GLU A 69 -4.70 8.15 -6.11
C GLU A 69 -3.85 8.04 -4.83
N CYS A 70 -2.78 7.26 -4.83
CA CYS A 70 -1.88 7.19 -3.68
C CYS A 70 -1.19 8.54 -3.41
N LEU A 71 -0.87 9.34 -4.41
CA LEU A 71 -0.34 10.69 -4.23
C LEU A 71 -1.38 11.63 -3.60
N GLU A 72 -2.66 11.52 -4.00
CA GLU A 72 -3.74 12.25 -3.34
C GLU A 72 -3.95 11.78 -1.89
N ALA A 73 -3.85 10.46 -1.62
CA ALA A 73 -3.88 9.93 -0.25
C ALA A 73 -2.80 10.59 0.62
N ILE A 74 -1.57 10.70 0.12
CA ILE A 74 -0.45 11.35 0.83
C ILE A 74 -0.72 12.85 1.04
N ARG A 75 -1.36 13.52 0.08
CA ARG A 75 -1.73 14.94 0.22
C ARG A 75 -2.79 15.15 1.29
N VAL A 76 -3.73 14.22 1.46
CA VAL A 76 -4.76 14.26 2.52
C VAL A 76 -4.16 13.94 3.89
N ASP A 77 -3.32 12.91 3.97
CA ASP A 77 -2.64 12.52 5.21
C ASP A 77 -1.28 11.87 4.91
N GLU A 78 -0.22 12.66 5.05
CA GLU A 78 1.16 12.21 4.82
C GLU A 78 1.66 11.20 5.87
N THR A 79 0.94 11.02 6.98
CA THR A 79 1.32 10.09 8.05
C THR A 79 0.93 8.65 7.74
N LEU A 80 -0.03 8.41 6.81
CA LEU A 80 -0.47 7.08 6.43
C LEU A 80 0.61 6.36 5.58
N GLY A 81 1.05 5.18 6.00
CA GLY A 81 2.16 4.46 5.36
C GLY A 81 1.76 3.65 4.13
N ASN A 82 0.50 3.21 4.04
CA ASN A 82 0.01 2.37 2.96
C ASN A 82 0.29 2.95 1.56
N PRO A 83 -0.10 4.22 1.25
CA PRO A 83 0.08 4.74 -0.09
C PRO A 83 1.57 4.81 -0.52
N TYR A 84 2.50 5.01 0.41
CA TYR A 84 3.93 4.97 0.07
C TYR A 84 4.39 3.56 -0.35
N ASN A 85 3.99 2.52 0.40
CA ASN A 85 4.30 1.15 0.03
C ASN A 85 3.67 0.77 -1.32
N ASP A 86 2.45 1.21 -1.54
CA ASP A 86 1.67 0.89 -2.74
C ASP A 86 2.25 1.56 -3.99
N ILE A 87 2.64 2.84 -3.92
CA ILE A 87 3.38 3.50 -5.01
C ILE A 87 4.67 2.72 -5.34
N GLY A 88 5.42 2.31 -4.31
CA GLY A 88 6.61 1.49 -4.51
C GLY A 88 6.30 0.19 -5.25
N SER A 89 5.23 -0.49 -4.87
CA SER A 89 4.79 -1.75 -5.49
C SER A 89 4.34 -1.55 -6.94
N TYR A 90 3.59 -0.48 -7.24
CA TYR A 90 3.14 -0.17 -8.60
C TYR A 90 4.30 0.21 -9.52
N LEU A 91 5.26 1.01 -9.04
CA LEU A 91 6.48 1.31 -9.79
C LEU A 91 7.29 0.05 -10.08
N LEU A 92 7.40 -0.86 -9.11
CA LEU A 92 8.09 -2.13 -9.30
C LEU A 92 7.36 -3.00 -10.34
N SER A 93 6.03 -3.04 -10.34
CA SER A 93 5.22 -3.72 -11.35
C SER A 93 5.40 -3.13 -12.74
N LYS A 94 5.61 -1.81 -12.84
CA LYS A 94 5.97 -1.12 -14.09
C LYS A 94 7.42 -1.32 -14.53
N GLY A 95 8.24 -2.05 -13.76
CA GLY A 95 9.66 -2.30 -14.05
C GLY A 95 10.62 -1.23 -13.52
N ASP A 96 10.13 -0.20 -12.83
CA ASP A 96 11.00 0.82 -12.22
C ASP A 96 11.53 0.34 -10.86
N SER A 97 12.52 -0.55 -10.93
CA SER A 97 13.18 -1.08 -9.74
C SER A 97 14.05 -0.05 -9.00
N TYR A 98 14.32 1.13 -9.58
CA TYR A 98 15.08 2.19 -8.93
C TYR A 98 14.19 3.22 -8.26
N GLY A 99 13.16 3.70 -8.92
CA GLY A 99 12.23 4.68 -8.38
C GLY A 99 11.44 4.16 -7.19
N CYS A 100 11.11 2.87 -7.15
CA CYS A 100 10.32 2.26 -6.07
C CYS A 100 11.02 2.30 -4.69
N VAL A 101 12.36 2.27 -4.63
CA VAL A 101 13.12 2.15 -3.37
C VAL A 101 12.84 3.28 -2.40
N ARG A 102 12.78 4.52 -2.90
CA ARG A 102 12.51 5.70 -2.07
C ARG A 102 11.13 5.62 -1.39
N TRP A 103 10.16 5.04 -2.07
CA TRP A 103 8.80 4.91 -1.60
C TRP A 103 8.67 3.87 -0.49
N PHE A 104 9.28 2.69 -0.66
CA PHE A 104 9.34 1.70 0.40
C PHE A 104 10.05 2.23 1.65
N LYS A 105 11.14 3.01 1.48
CA LYS A 105 11.82 3.66 2.61
C LYS A 105 10.91 4.69 3.32
N ARG A 106 10.11 5.45 2.57
CA ARG A 106 9.14 6.39 3.17
C ARG A 106 8.05 5.65 3.92
N ALA A 107 7.54 4.53 3.43
CA ALA A 107 6.59 3.69 4.14
C ALA A 107 7.14 3.23 5.51
N LEU A 108 8.43 2.85 5.58
CA LEU A 108 9.09 2.46 6.83
C LEU A 108 9.24 3.60 7.84
N LEU A 109 9.09 4.85 7.44
CA LEU A 109 9.18 6.03 8.29
C LEU A 109 7.80 6.62 8.64
N ALA A 110 6.73 6.13 8.02
CA ALA A 110 5.39 6.66 8.21
C ALA A 110 4.85 6.32 9.62
N PRO A 111 4.37 7.31 10.39
CA PRO A 111 3.92 7.09 11.77
C PRO A 111 2.66 6.22 11.88
N ARG A 112 1.76 6.30 10.91
CA ARG A 112 0.52 5.52 10.82
C ARG A 112 0.69 4.37 9.82
N TYR A 113 1.53 3.41 10.21
CA TYR A 113 1.73 2.19 9.43
C TYR A 113 2.08 1.04 10.37
N ASP A 114 1.37 -0.05 10.26
CA ASP A 114 1.53 -1.25 11.09
C ASP A 114 2.06 -2.47 10.31
N SER A 115 2.20 -2.33 9.01
CA SER A 115 2.49 -3.44 8.10
C SER A 115 3.92 -3.38 7.55
N TYR A 116 4.90 -3.07 8.40
CA TYR A 116 6.32 -2.90 8.03
C TYR A 116 6.96 -4.14 7.39
N ALA A 117 6.34 -5.31 7.50
CA ALA A 117 6.81 -6.52 6.82
C ALA A 117 6.81 -6.35 5.30
N PHE A 118 5.80 -5.67 4.72
CA PHE A 118 5.66 -5.54 3.27
C PHE A 118 6.74 -4.67 2.62
N PRO A 119 7.04 -3.43 3.08
CA PRO A 119 8.11 -2.65 2.48
C PRO A 119 9.49 -3.31 2.65
N HIS A 120 9.74 -4.03 3.74
CA HIS A 120 10.95 -4.84 3.85
C HIS A 120 10.97 -5.98 2.84
N PHE A 121 9.89 -6.73 2.68
CA PHE A 121 9.78 -7.77 1.67
C PHE A 121 10.02 -7.21 0.26
N ASN A 122 9.39 -6.10 -0.08
CA ASN A 122 9.53 -5.47 -1.39
C ASN A 122 10.96 -4.95 -1.64
N LEU A 123 11.62 -4.36 -0.64
CA LEU A 123 13.04 -3.99 -0.74
C LEU A 123 13.92 -5.23 -0.97
N GLY A 124 13.63 -6.34 -0.29
CA GLY A 124 14.28 -7.62 -0.54
C GLY A 124 14.18 -8.07 -2.00
N ARG A 125 12.97 -8.00 -2.57
CA ARG A 125 12.73 -8.29 -4.00
C ARG A 125 13.55 -7.40 -4.92
N VAL A 126 13.57 -6.10 -4.66
CA VAL A 126 14.36 -5.14 -5.46
C VAL A 126 15.85 -5.47 -5.41
N TYR A 127 16.40 -5.74 -4.24
CA TYR A 127 17.81 -6.10 -4.11
C TYR A 127 18.12 -7.46 -4.77
N GLU A 128 17.23 -8.44 -4.66
CA GLU A 128 17.37 -9.73 -5.35
C GLU A 128 17.38 -9.56 -6.88
N MET A 129 16.47 -8.75 -7.44
CA MET A 129 16.45 -8.42 -8.87
C MET A 129 17.75 -7.78 -9.36
N ARG A 130 18.47 -7.08 -8.47
CA ARG A 130 19.76 -6.45 -8.74
C ARG A 130 20.96 -7.36 -8.41
N HIS A 131 20.72 -8.64 -8.15
CA HIS A 131 21.75 -9.62 -7.74
C HIS A 131 22.50 -9.25 -6.46
N ARG A 132 21.94 -8.35 -5.63
CA ARG A 132 22.46 -7.96 -4.32
C ARG A 132 21.89 -8.89 -3.25
N TYR A 133 22.32 -10.14 -3.26
CA TYR A 133 21.70 -11.21 -2.47
C TYR A 133 21.89 -11.03 -0.96
N LEU A 134 22.98 -10.42 -0.50
CA LEU A 134 23.20 -10.17 0.92
C LEU A 134 22.20 -9.16 1.47
N GLU A 135 21.98 -8.06 0.74
CA GLU A 135 20.99 -7.05 1.12
C GLU A 135 19.57 -7.58 0.99
N ALA A 136 19.29 -8.38 -0.02
CA ALA A 136 18.02 -9.07 -0.17
C ALA A 136 17.73 -9.97 1.04
N ALA A 137 18.68 -10.82 1.44
CA ALA A 137 18.55 -11.68 2.62
C ALA A 137 18.30 -10.87 3.91
N ARG A 138 19.04 -9.75 4.09
CA ARG A 138 18.83 -8.85 5.22
C ARG A 138 17.38 -8.32 5.26
N HIS A 139 16.86 -7.83 4.15
CA HIS A 139 15.52 -7.27 4.09
C HIS A 139 14.42 -8.32 4.24
N TYR A 140 14.57 -9.51 3.66
CA TYR A 140 13.66 -10.63 3.92
C TYR A 140 13.68 -11.06 5.40
N GLY A 141 14.84 -11.05 6.04
CA GLY A 141 14.96 -11.29 7.48
C GLY A 141 14.26 -10.24 8.33
N LEU A 142 14.38 -8.95 7.95
CA LEU A 142 13.66 -7.87 8.62
C LEU A 142 12.14 -7.98 8.44
N SER A 143 11.68 -8.39 7.26
CA SER A 143 10.27 -8.67 7.00
C SER A 143 9.73 -9.77 7.93
N LEU A 144 10.46 -10.88 8.07
CA LEU A 144 10.10 -11.99 8.96
C LEU A 144 10.17 -11.61 10.44
N LYS A 145 11.04 -10.66 10.82
CA LYS A 145 11.08 -10.13 12.19
C LYS A 145 9.79 -9.36 12.52
N GLN A 146 9.21 -8.67 11.56
CA GLN A 146 7.93 -7.97 11.71
C GLN A 146 6.74 -8.94 11.67
N GLN A 147 6.78 -9.92 10.77
CA GLN A 147 5.72 -10.90 10.58
C GLN A 147 6.33 -12.30 10.37
N PRO A 148 6.53 -13.09 11.43
CA PRO A 148 7.14 -14.42 11.35
C PRO A 148 6.41 -15.41 10.44
N SER A 149 5.08 -15.26 10.29
CA SER A 149 4.22 -16.11 9.45
C SER A 149 4.18 -15.67 7.97
N PHE A 150 5.06 -14.79 7.52
CA PHE A 150 5.06 -14.31 6.13
C PHE A 150 5.80 -15.33 5.24
N ASP A 151 5.08 -16.34 4.78
CA ASP A 151 5.63 -17.48 4.01
C ASP A 151 6.38 -17.06 2.74
N GLN A 152 5.92 -16.01 2.06
CA GLN A 152 6.59 -15.49 0.86
C GLN A 152 8.00 -14.95 1.20
N ALA A 153 8.15 -14.26 2.32
CA ALA A 153 9.45 -13.74 2.77
C ALA A 153 10.37 -14.89 3.20
N LEU A 154 9.84 -15.92 3.87
CA LEU A 154 10.61 -17.10 4.25
C LEU A 154 11.13 -17.85 3.03
N THR A 155 10.28 -18.08 2.04
CA THR A 155 10.64 -18.74 0.79
C THR A 155 11.72 -17.95 0.03
N ALA A 156 11.53 -16.62 -0.05
CA ALA A 156 12.48 -15.74 -0.71
C ALA A 156 13.84 -15.72 0.02
N LEU A 157 13.84 -15.69 1.36
CA LEU A 157 15.06 -15.73 2.16
C LEU A 157 15.86 -17.02 1.89
N ARG A 158 15.20 -18.18 1.93
CA ARG A 158 15.83 -19.47 1.64
C ARG A 158 16.45 -19.50 0.23
N ARG A 159 15.72 -18.98 -0.76
CA ARG A 159 16.18 -18.90 -2.14
C ARG A 159 17.47 -18.06 -2.28
N VAL A 160 17.52 -16.89 -1.67
CA VAL A 160 18.70 -16.01 -1.77
C VAL A 160 19.87 -16.53 -0.94
N GLN A 161 19.62 -17.19 0.20
CA GLN A 161 20.67 -17.86 0.98
C GLN A 161 21.37 -18.97 0.17
N GLY A 162 20.61 -19.73 -0.63
CA GLY A 162 21.18 -20.72 -1.54
C GLY A 162 22.07 -20.13 -2.65
N LYS A 163 21.97 -18.84 -2.93
CA LYS A 163 22.82 -18.12 -3.90
C LYS A 163 24.07 -17.49 -3.27
N LEU A 164 24.15 -17.46 -1.95
CA LEU A 164 25.30 -16.94 -1.19
C LEU A 164 26.33 -18.03 -0.83
N ASN A 165 25.94 -19.31 -0.95
CA ASN A 165 26.77 -20.50 -0.73
C ASN A 165 27.28 -21.01 -2.07
#